data_48ad3cc9ddb071dcae619c20992e2ea0
#
_entry.id   48ad3cc9ddb071dcae619c20992e2ea0
#
_cell.length_a   1.000
_cell.length_b   1.000
_cell.length_c   1.000
_cell.angle_alpha   90.00
_cell.angle_beta   90.00
_cell.angle_gamma   90.00
#
_symmetry.space_group_name_H-M   'P 1'
#
loop_
_entity.id
_entity.type
_entity.pdbx_description
1 polymer ?
#
loop_
_entity_poly.entity_id
_entity_poly.type
_entity_poly.pdbx_seq_one_letter_code
_entity_poly.pdbx_strand_id
1 'polypeptide(L)'
;MAAPYPRSSLLSKLGRRLIALAVGASVGAGALAFGRPAHAEGQIRIAEQFGVVYLLLNVAREQQLIEKQGQKQGIDIKVEWTRLSGGAAVNDALLSGAIDVGGAGVGPLLTLWDRTRGKQNVKGIASLGSFPYYLVSNNPKVRTLADFTDKDRIALPAVTVSVQARVLQLAAAKQWGDKAFNQLDKWTVAMPHPEAASAIINGGTEVTAHFANPPFQEQELAGNPNAHIVLNSYDVLGGPSSSTVLYATEKFRNENPKTYRAFVDALAEAARFATANPEAAADLYIRANKAKIDRTLLVGILKNPQVQFRIAPQNTFVLAEFMHRVGAIRNQPKSWQDYFFADPATAQGS
;
A
#
# COMPACT_ATOMS: atom_id res chain seq x y z
N MET A 1 -57.12 44.85 -36.53
CA MET A 1 -57.04 46.28 -36.20
C MET A 1 -55.60 46.55 -35.83
N ALA A 2 -54.84 46.96 -36.76
CA ALA A 2 -54.42 48.30 -37.13
C ALA A 2 -53.26 48.79 -36.27
N ALA A 3 -52.13 48.82 -36.88
CA ALA A 3 -50.90 49.55 -36.59
C ALA A 3 -51.16 51.08 -36.40
N PRO A 4 -50.20 52.01 -36.25
CA PRO A 4 -48.81 51.98 -36.74
C PRO A 4 -47.78 52.78 -35.91
N TYR A 5 -46.54 52.76 -36.37
CA TYR A 5 -45.38 53.66 -36.13
C TYR A 5 -45.69 55.18 -36.29
N PRO A 6 -44.80 56.10 -35.81
CA PRO A 6 -43.77 56.54 -36.73
C PRO A 6 -42.37 56.91 -36.14
N ARG A 7 -41.44 57.00 -37.08
CA ARG A 7 -40.07 57.48 -37.12
C ARG A 7 -39.93 59.04 -36.92
N SER A 8 -38.70 59.42 -36.54
CA SER A 8 -37.86 60.46 -37.21
C SER A 8 -36.72 60.84 -36.30
N SER A 9 -35.49 60.72 -36.64
CA SER A 9 -34.61 61.41 -37.62
C SER A 9 -33.96 62.69 -37.00
N LEU A 10 -32.69 62.77 -37.05
CA LEU A 10 -31.74 63.58 -37.79
C LEU A 10 -30.71 64.27 -36.93
N LEU A 11 -29.43 63.91 -37.16
CA LEU A 11 -28.30 64.72 -37.63
C LEU A 11 -27.89 65.99 -36.88
N SER A 12 -26.61 66.11 -36.50
CA SER A 12 -25.56 66.89 -37.16
C SER A 12 -24.34 67.04 -36.28
N LYS A 13 -23.22 66.59 -36.67
CA LYS A 13 -22.10 67.25 -37.37
C LYS A 13 -21.22 68.19 -36.53
N LEU A 14 -19.96 67.82 -36.59
CA LEU A 14 -18.74 68.63 -36.66
C LEU A 14 -18.13 69.17 -35.36
N GLY A 15 -16.84 68.87 -35.23
CA GLY A 15 -15.86 69.64 -34.51
C GLY A 15 -14.50 68.96 -34.37
N ARG A 16 -13.69 69.06 -35.45
CA ARG A 16 -12.25 68.72 -35.42
C ARG A 16 -11.50 69.63 -34.47
N ARG A 17 -10.52 69.09 -33.73
CA ARG A 17 -9.08 69.48 -33.82
C ARG A 17 -8.18 68.73 -32.83
N LEU A 18 -7.11 68.26 -33.40
CA LEU A 18 -5.89 67.68 -32.86
C LEU A 18 -5.28 68.45 -31.68
N ILE A 19 -4.71 67.71 -30.73
CA ILE A 19 -3.35 67.92 -30.21
C ILE A 19 -2.81 66.61 -29.69
N ALA A 20 -1.64 66.22 -30.24
CA ALA A 20 -0.86 65.07 -29.81
C ALA A 20 -0.08 65.43 -28.54
N LEU A 21 0.00 64.52 -27.58
CA LEU A 21 1.07 64.41 -26.62
C LEU A 21 1.30 62.95 -26.26
N ALA A 22 2.45 62.45 -26.71
CA ALA A 22 2.99 61.16 -26.36
C ALA A 22 3.43 61.15 -24.91
N VAL A 23 2.87 60.25 -24.13
CA VAL A 23 3.49 59.78 -22.88
C VAL A 23 3.43 58.28 -22.91
N GLY A 24 4.61 57.68 -23.01
CA GLY A 24 4.78 56.23 -22.95
C GLY A 24 4.41 55.68 -21.58
N ALA A 25 3.47 54.78 -21.55
CA ALA A 25 3.24 53.90 -20.42
C ALA A 25 3.48 52.49 -20.89
N SER A 26 4.64 51.96 -20.53
CA SER A 26 5.04 50.60 -20.63
C SER A 26 4.06 49.75 -19.79
N VAL A 27 3.07 49.16 -20.40
CA VAL A 27 2.25 48.12 -19.77
C VAL A 27 3.12 46.86 -19.72
N GLY A 28 3.81 46.68 -18.61
CA GLY A 28 4.43 45.42 -18.26
C GLY A 28 3.33 44.37 -18.12
N ALA A 29 3.20 43.51 -19.11
CA ALA A 29 2.41 42.28 -19.00
C ALA A 29 3.08 41.38 -17.95
N GLY A 30 2.74 41.63 -16.69
CA GLY A 30 3.00 40.66 -15.61
C GLY A 30 2.15 39.42 -15.89
N ALA A 31 2.76 38.43 -16.51
CA ALA A 31 2.24 37.09 -16.52
C ALA A 31 2.11 36.62 -15.07
N LEU A 32 0.95 36.80 -14.47
CA LEU A 32 0.55 36.06 -13.27
C LEU A 32 0.55 34.58 -13.65
N ALA A 33 1.72 33.96 -13.57
CA ALA A 33 1.82 32.53 -13.48
C ALA A 33 1.02 32.14 -12.22
N PHE A 34 -0.22 31.74 -12.42
CA PHE A 34 -0.94 30.93 -11.43
C PHE A 34 -0.13 29.65 -11.25
N GLY A 35 0.94 29.74 -10.47
CA GLY A 35 1.60 28.58 -9.94
C GLY A 35 0.54 27.80 -9.20
N ARG A 36 0.17 26.60 -9.70
CA ARG A 36 -0.47 25.60 -8.86
C ARG A 36 0.33 25.58 -7.57
N PRO A 37 -0.31 25.60 -6.41
CA PRO A 37 0.43 25.44 -5.17
C PRO A 37 1.26 24.16 -5.36
N ALA A 38 2.57 24.31 -5.55
CA ALA A 38 3.49 23.23 -5.37
C ALA A 38 3.18 22.74 -3.96
N HIS A 39 2.80 21.48 -3.80
CA HIS A 39 2.75 20.86 -2.49
C HIS A 39 4.11 21.17 -1.88
N ALA A 40 4.12 22.05 -0.87
CA ALA A 40 5.35 22.44 -0.23
C ALA A 40 5.97 21.16 0.31
N GLU A 41 7.25 20.91 -0.06
CA GLU A 41 8.01 19.81 0.52
C GLU A 41 7.91 19.89 2.05
N GLY A 42 7.71 18.75 2.74
CA GLY A 42 7.48 18.75 4.19
C GLY A 42 6.10 18.25 4.60
N GLN A 43 5.34 17.64 3.69
CA GLN A 43 4.12 16.92 4.04
C GLN A 43 4.15 15.50 3.44
N ILE A 44 3.72 14.51 4.23
CA ILE A 44 3.58 13.13 3.78
C ILE A 44 2.35 12.48 4.42
N ARG A 45 1.47 11.91 3.58
CA ARG A 45 0.27 11.18 3.98
C ARG A 45 0.48 9.70 3.71
N ILE A 46 0.46 8.90 4.78
CA ILE A 46 0.83 7.48 4.74
C ILE A 46 -0.38 6.63 5.09
N ALA A 47 -0.68 5.63 4.26
CA ALA A 47 -1.66 4.60 4.60
C ALA A 47 -0.98 3.31 5.06
N GLU A 48 -1.50 2.76 6.16
CA GLU A 48 -1.17 1.44 6.70
C GLU A 48 -2.43 0.56 6.75
N GLN A 49 -2.27 -0.74 6.97
CA GLN A 49 -3.36 -1.66 7.25
C GLN A 49 -3.17 -2.29 8.63
N PHE A 50 -3.75 -3.47 8.88
CA PHE A 50 -3.67 -4.17 10.15
C PHE A 50 -2.53 -5.19 10.17
N GLY A 51 -1.92 -5.40 11.33
CA GLY A 51 -0.92 -6.43 11.58
C GLY A 51 0.45 -5.90 11.97
N VAL A 52 1.23 -6.75 12.63
CA VAL A 52 2.60 -6.43 13.07
C VAL A 52 3.57 -6.30 11.89
N VAL A 53 3.16 -6.69 10.72
CA VAL A 53 3.88 -6.44 9.45
C VAL A 53 4.04 -4.95 9.13
N TYR A 54 3.28 -4.08 9.80
CA TYR A 54 3.40 -2.61 9.75
C TYR A 54 4.22 -2.04 10.91
N LEU A 55 4.90 -2.86 11.70
CA LEU A 55 5.66 -2.43 12.89
C LEU A 55 6.65 -1.31 12.59
N LEU A 56 7.33 -1.33 11.43
CA LEU A 56 8.29 -0.28 11.08
C LEU A 56 7.61 1.10 10.95
N LEU A 57 6.39 1.16 10.45
CA LEU A 57 5.59 2.40 10.40
C LEU A 57 5.15 2.81 11.81
N ASN A 58 4.78 1.85 12.67
CA ASN A 58 4.42 2.14 14.05
C ASN A 58 5.62 2.70 14.82
N VAL A 59 6.82 2.12 14.65
CA VAL A 59 8.06 2.64 15.25
C VAL A 59 8.36 4.04 14.72
N ALA A 60 8.28 4.26 13.40
CA ALA A 60 8.55 5.55 12.80
C ALA A 60 7.59 6.63 13.34
N ARG A 61 6.31 6.29 13.53
CA ARG A 61 5.28 7.19 14.09
C ARG A 61 5.53 7.50 15.56
N GLU A 62 5.64 6.47 16.40
CA GLU A 62 5.73 6.65 17.85
C GLU A 62 7.04 7.33 18.29
N GLN A 63 8.11 7.13 17.53
CA GLN A 63 9.40 7.75 17.79
C GLN A 63 9.63 9.03 16.97
N GLN A 64 8.65 9.46 16.14
CA GLN A 64 8.73 10.64 15.26
C GLN A 64 9.99 10.61 14.38
N LEU A 65 10.31 9.43 13.81
CA LEU A 65 11.57 9.26 13.07
C LEU A 65 11.56 10.03 11.74
N ILE A 66 10.40 10.15 11.08
CA ILE A 66 10.28 10.87 9.81
C ILE A 66 10.54 12.34 10.03
N GLU A 67 9.94 12.93 11.07
CA GLU A 67 10.13 14.32 11.48
C GLU A 67 11.58 14.58 11.86
N LYS A 68 12.19 13.72 12.67
CA LYS A 68 13.62 13.82 13.07
C LYS A 68 14.57 13.74 11.88
N GLN A 69 14.31 12.85 10.92
CA GLN A 69 15.11 12.75 9.70
C GLN A 69 14.90 13.99 8.80
N GLY A 70 13.69 14.55 8.76
CA GLY A 70 13.40 15.81 8.08
C GLY A 70 14.23 16.96 8.65
N GLN A 71 14.26 17.12 9.97
CA GLN A 71 15.08 18.13 10.65
C GLN A 71 16.56 18.03 10.29
N LYS A 72 17.12 16.81 10.20
CA LYS A 72 18.51 16.59 9.74
C LYS A 72 18.73 17.07 8.29
N GLN A 73 17.68 17.11 7.49
CA GLN A 73 17.72 17.59 6.10
C GLN A 73 17.30 19.06 5.97
N GLY A 74 17.06 19.75 7.09
CA GLY A 74 16.68 21.15 7.13
C GLY A 74 15.26 21.44 6.70
N ILE A 75 14.34 20.48 6.89
CA ILE A 75 12.91 20.66 6.64
C ILE A 75 12.08 20.14 7.82
N ASP A 76 10.95 20.81 8.09
CA ASP A 76 9.93 20.30 8.98
C ASP A 76 8.96 19.44 8.18
N ILE A 77 8.69 18.21 8.65
CA ILE A 77 7.78 17.28 7.98
C ILE A 77 6.54 17.08 8.85
N LYS A 78 5.37 17.35 8.24
CA LYS A 78 4.07 16.98 8.79
C LYS A 78 3.68 15.61 8.27
N VAL A 79 3.48 14.65 9.16
CA VAL A 79 3.08 13.28 8.81
C VAL A 79 1.61 13.06 9.15
N GLU A 80 0.84 12.57 8.18
CA GLU A 80 -0.56 12.18 8.38
C GLU A 80 -0.70 10.67 8.16
N TRP A 81 -1.42 10.01 9.08
CA TRP A 81 -1.58 8.57 9.08
C TRP A 81 -3.03 8.17 8.84
N THR A 82 -3.24 7.22 7.95
CA THR A 82 -4.57 6.66 7.65
C THR A 82 -4.51 5.15 7.70
N ARG A 83 -5.51 4.51 8.31
CA ARG A 83 -5.64 3.05 8.30
C ARG A 83 -6.74 2.63 7.35
N LEU A 84 -6.41 1.74 6.41
CA LEU A 84 -7.32 1.22 5.39
C LEU A 84 -7.47 -0.29 5.52
N SER A 85 -8.60 -0.83 5.06
CA SER A 85 -8.98 -2.23 5.28
C SER A 85 -8.22 -3.24 4.41
N GLY A 86 -7.70 -2.82 3.25
CA GLY A 86 -7.05 -3.72 2.31
C GLY A 86 -6.35 -3.01 1.15
N GLY A 87 -5.55 -3.74 0.39
CA GLY A 87 -4.72 -3.18 -0.68
C GLY A 87 -5.49 -2.52 -1.82
N ALA A 88 -6.74 -2.91 -2.07
CA ALA A 88 -7.59 -2.23 -3.06
C ALA A 88 -7.89 -0.79 -2.63
N ALA A 89 -8.31 -0.59 -1.37
CA ALA A 89 -8.58 0.74 -0.82
C ALA A 89 -7.31 1.61 -0.77
N VAL A 90 -6.15 1.02 -0.48
CA VAL A 90 -4.85 1.72 -0.55
C VAL A 90 -4.55 2.18 -1.98
N ASN A 91 -4.79 1.34 -2.96
CA ASN A 91 -4.57 1.66 -4.37
C ASN A 91 -5.47 2.82 -4.83
N ASP A 92 -6.74 2.79 -4.47
CA ASP A 92 -7.70 3.85 -4.82
C ASP A 92 -7.33 5.17 -4.15
N ALA A 93 -6.93 5.15 -2.88
CA ALA A 93 -6.48 6.32 -2.15
C ALA A 93 -5.21 6.94 -2.75
N LEU A 94 -4.24 6.12 -3.20
CA LEU A 94 -3.03 6.59 -3.86
C LEU A 94 -3.34 7.21 -5.23
N LEU A 95 -4.17 6.55 -6.04
CA LEU A 95 -4.54 7.04 -7.38
C LEU A 95 -5.35 8.34 -7.34
N SER A 96 -6.20 8.51 -6.34
CA SER A 96 -6.96 9.75 -6.12
C SER A 96 -6.13 10.88 -5.53
N GLY A 97 -4.91 10.61 -5.06
CA GLY A 97 -4.06 11.57 -4.36
C GLY A 97 -4.51 11.87 -2.92
N ALA A 98 -5.34 11.01 -2.33
CA ALA A 98 -5.70 11.12 -0.91
C ALA A 98 -4.54 10.76 0.02
N ILE A 99 -3.61 9.94 -0.45
CA ILE A 99 -2.36 9.58 0.24
C ILE A 99 -1.16 9.75 -0.70
N ASP A 100 0.03 9.86 -0.15
CA ASP A 100 1.29 9.99 -0.88
C ASP A 100 2.07 8.68 -0.89
N VAL A 101 1.95 7.90 0.19
CA VAL A 101 2.57 6.59 0.35
C VAL A 101 1.53 5.55 0.76
N GLY A 102 1.43 4.48 -0.01
CA GLY A 102 0.58 3.35 0.29
C GLY A 102 1.38 2.19 0.91
N GLY A 103 0.93 1.67 2.06
CA GLY A 103 1.41 0.42 2.65
C GLY A 103 0.46 -0.73 2.32
N ALA A 104 0.89 -1.64 1.44
CA ALA A 104 0.09 -2.82 1.10
C ALA A 104 0.98 -3.99 0.62
N GLY A 105 0.36 -5.04 0.13
CA GLY A 105 1.08 -6.20 -0.39
C GLY A 105 1.76 -5.95 -1.74
N VAL A 106 2.68 -6.84 -2.11
CA VAL A 106 3.34 -6.84 -3.44
C VAL A 106 2.32 -6.99 -4.58
N GLY A 107 1.23 -7.74 -4.37
CA GLY A 107 0.17 -7.88 -5.39
C GLY A 107 -0.49 -6.54 -5.77
N PRO A 108 -0.98 -5.73 -4.83
CA PRO A 108 -1.44 -4.36 -5.06
C PRO A 108 -0.40 -3.47 -5.75
N LEU A 109 0.86 -3.49 -5.30
CA LEU A 109 1.95 -2.75 -5.95
C LEU A 109 2.08 -3.12 -7.43
N LEU A 110 2.21 -4.41 -7.74
CA LEU A 110 2.37 -4.89 -9.12
C LEU A 110 1.18 -4.51 -10.02
N THR A 111 -0.03 -4.55 -9.46
CA THR A 111 -1.24 -4.11 -10.16
C THR A 111 -1.18 -2.62 -10.50
N LEU A 112 -0.74 -1.76 -9.57
CA LEU A 112 -0.59 -0.33 -9.84
C LEU A 112 0.58 -0.02 -10.76
N TRP A 113 1.74 -0.66 -10.56
CA TRP A 113 2.88 -0.54 -11.44
C TRP A 113 2.50 -0.80 -12.89
N ASP A 114 1.77 -1.89 -13.16
CA ASP A 114 1.31 -2.24 -14.50
C ASP A 114 0.36 -1.19 -15.09
N ARG A 115 -0.64 -0.75 -14.31
CA ARG A 115 -1.69 0.16 -14.76
C ARG A 115 -1.24 1.61 -14.94
N THR A 116 -0.19 2.02 -14.23
CA THR A 116 0.23 3.44 -14.17
C THR A 116 1.46 3.75 -15.00
N ARG A 117 2.00 2.78 -15.75
CA ARG A 117 3.15 2.98 -16.64
C ARG A 117 2.89 4.10 -17.66
N GLY A 118 3.86 5.01 -17.80
CA GLY A 118 3.76 6.18 -18.69
C GLY A 118 2.76 7.24 -18.22
N LYS A 119 2.26 7.12 -16.98
CA LYS A 119 1.33 8.08 -16.34
C LYS A 119 1.86 8.47 -14.96
N GLN A 120 1.31 7.88 -13.91
CA GLN A 120 1.73 8.15 -12.52
C GLN A 120 3.00 7.38 -12.12
N ASN A 121 3.36 6.33 -12.86
CA ASN A 121 4.55 5.50 -12.66
C ASN A 121 4.74 5.08 -11.19
N VAL A 122 3.71 4.41 -10.63
CA VAL A 122 3.76 3.92 -9.25
C VAL A 122 4.84 2.85 -9.13
N LYS A 123 5.70 3.02 -8.12
CA LYS A 123 6.77 2.06 -7.79
C LYS A 123 6.93 1.88 -6.29
N GLY A 124 7.48 0.73 -5.90
CA GLY A 124 7.86 0.44 -4.53
C GLY A 124 8.96 1.37 -4.04
N ILE A 125 8.86 1.75 -2.77
CA ILE A 125 9.87 2.52 -2.04
C ILE A 125 10.76 1.57 -1.26
N ALA A 126 10.13 0.70 -0.46
CA ALA A 126 10.79 -0.19 0.49
C ALA A 126 9.91 -1.37 0.85
N SER A 127 10.51 -2.41 1.40
CA SER A 127 9.81 -3.48 2.11
C SER A 127 9.59 -3.08 3.58
N LEU A 128 8.59 -3.69 4.22
CA LEU A 128 8.40 -3.64 5.67
C LEU A 128 8.95 -4.88 6.39
N GLY A 129 9.65 -5.74 5.65
CA GLY A 129 10.23 -6.97 6.17
C GLY A 129 9.71 -8.23 5.46
N SER A 130 10.16 -9.37 5.91
CA SER A 130 9.71 -10.68 5.45
C SER A 130 9.04 -11.42 6.59
N PHE A 131 7.83 -11.92 6.33
CA PHE A 131 6.98 -12.60 7.30
C PHE A 131 6.29 -13.77 6.62
N PRO A 132 6.24 -14.96 7.23
CA PRO A 132 5.40 -16.03 6.72
C PRO A 132 3.92 -15.68 6.94
N TYR A 133 3.08 -15.85 5.93
CA TYR A 133 1.62 -15.70 6.01
C TYR A 133 1.01 -17.09 5.95
N TYR A 134 0.02 -17.35 6.80
CA TYR A 134 -0.63 -18.65 6.87
C TYR A 134 -2.08 -18.59 6.40
N LEU A 135 -2.47 -19.54 5.56
CA LEU A 135 -3.86 -19.87 5.38
C LEU A 135 -4.26 -20.78 6.54
N VAL A 136 -5.01 -20.22 7.49
CA VAL A 136 -5.52 -20.92 8.66
C VAL A 136 -6.96 -21.34 8.40
N SER A 137 -7.33 -22.58 8.74
CA SER A 137 -8.71 -23.06 8.73
C SER A 137 -9.13 -23.57 10.09
N ASN A 138 -10.38 -23.31 10.48
CA ASN A 138 -11.03 -23.94 11.64
C ASN A 138 -11.94 -25.12 11.25
N ASN A 139 -12.05 -25.44 9.94
CA ASN A 139 -12.77 -26.60 9.45
C ASN A 139 -11.83 -27.82 9.47
N PRO A 140 -12.06 -28.82 10.36
CA PRO A 140 -11.15 -29.96 10.50
C PRO A 140 -11.06 -30.85 9.25
N LYS A 141 -11.98 -30.69 8.30
CA LYS A 141 -12.00 -31.45 7.02
C LYS A 141 -11.10 -30.79 5.96
N VAL A 142 -10.69 -29.54 6.13
CA VAL A 142 -9.87 -28.81 5.17
C VAL A 142 -8.41 -28.91 5.62
N ARG A 143 -7.65 -29.83 5.04
CA ARG A 143 -6.22 -30.02 5.32
C ARG A 143 -5.32 -29.56 4.19
N THR A 144 -5.85 -29.50 2.99
CA THR A 144 -5.16 -29.07 1.77
C THR A 144 -6.05 -28.14 0.95
N LEU A 145 -5.51 -27.52 -0.08
CA LEU A 145 -6.29 -26.67 -0.99
C LEU A 145 -7.39 -27.44 -1.73
N ALA A 146 -7.21 -28.75 -1.94
CA ALA A 146 -8.18 -29.58 -2.63
C ALA A 146 -9.43 -29.91 -1.79
N ASP A 147 -9.35 -29.73 -0.48
CA ASP A 147 -10.44 -30.05 0.45
C ASP A 147 -11.49 -28.93 0.56
N PHE A 148 -11.18 -27.73 0.05
CA PHE A 148 -12.16 -26.63 0.04
C PHE A 148 -13.36 -26.97 -0.85
N THR A 149 -14.54 -26.62 -0.37
CA THR A 149 -15.83 -26.83 -1.04
C THR A 149 -16.65 -25.55 -1.09
N ASP A 150 -17.85 -25.62 -1.66
CA ASP A 150 -18.83 -24.53 -1.68
C ASP A 150 -19.36 -24.12 -0.29
N LYS A 151 -19.11 -24.94 0.73
CA LYS A 151 -19.46 -24.69 2.14
C LYS A 151 -18.41 -23.84 2.87
N ASP A 152 -17.25 -23.61 2.25
CA ASP A 152 -16.16 -22.88 2.84
C ASP A 152 -16.07 -21.46 2.29
N ARG A 153 -15.63 -20.51 3.13
CA ARG A 153 -15.28 -19.16 2.71
C ARG A 153 -13.90 -18.84 3.24
N ILE A 154 -13.05 -18.35 2.33
CA ILE A 154 -11.67 -17.94 2.61
C ILE A 154 -11.62 -16.42 2.72
N ALA A 155 -11.44 -15.91 3.93
CA ALA A 155 -11.31 -14.47 4.15
C ALA A 155 -9.96 -13.96 3.65
N LEU A 156 -9.98 -12.85 2.92
CA LEU A 156 -8.83 -12.12 2.40
C LEU A 156 -9.02 -10.61 2.60
N PRO A 157 -7.97 -9.80 2.84
CA PRO A 157 -8.13 -8.35 3.02
C PRO A 157 -8.60 -7.63 1.74
N ALA A 158 -8.38 -8.24 0.57
CA ALA A 158 -8.94 -7.83 -0.72
C ALA A 158 -8.91 -9.02 -1.66
N VAL A 159 -10.07 -9.42 -2.17
CA VAL A 159 -10.18 -10.50 -3.16
C VAL A 159 -9.43 -10.12 -4.44
N THR A 160 -8.82 -11.07 -5.10
CA THR A 160 -8.08 -10.95 -6.38
C THR A 160 -6.89 -9.98 -6.41
N VAL A 161 -6.74 -9.07 -5.43
CA VAL A 161 -5.71 -8.01 -5.45
C VAL A 161 -4.68 -8.17 -4.34
N SER A 162 -5.09 -8.57 -3.12
CA SER A 162 -4.16 -8.71 -1.99
C SER A 162 -3.04 -9.70 -2.30
N VAL A 163 -1.91 -9.56 -1.60
CA VAL A 163 -0.81 -10.53 -1.73
C VAL A 163 -1.27 -11.93 -1.34
N GLN A 164 -2.15 -12.05 -0.35
CA GLN A 164 -2.75 -13.33 0.04
C GLN A 164 -3.55 -13.97 -1.11
N ALA A 165 -4.37 -13.17 -1.81
CA ALA A 165 -5.09 -13.66 -2.99
C ALA A 165 -4.12 -14.15 -4.07
N ARG A 166 -3.05 -13.40 -4.33
CA ARG A 166 -2.06 -13.76 -5.35
C ARG A 166 -1.23 -15.00 -4.97
N VAL A 167 -0.89 -15.15 -3.68
CA VAL A 167 -0.20 -16.34 -3.18
C VAL A 167 -1.12 -17.56 -3.22
N LEU A 168 -2.41 -17.39 -2.89
CA LEU A 168 -3.41 -18.46 -3.02
C LEU A 168 -3.55 -18.91 -4.48
N GLN A 169 -3.62 -17.96 -5.41
CA GLN A 169 -3.66 -18.23 -6.84
C GLN A 169 -2.38 -18.92 -7.35
N LEU A 170 -1.20 -18.50 -6.88
CA LEU A 170 0.07 -19.16 -7.21
C LEU A 170 0.08 -20.62 -6.68
N ALA A 171 -0.41 -20.84 -5.46
CA ALA A 171 -0.51 -22.18 -4.89
C ALA A 171 -1.49 -23.07 -5.69
N ALA A 172 -2.63 -22.51 -6.10
CA ALA A 172 -3.58 -23.19 -6.98
C ALA A 172 -2.96 -23.55 -8.35
N ALA A 173 -2.21 -22.60 -8.96
CA ALA A 173 -1.49 -22.85 -10.21
C ALA A 173 -0.43 -23.94 -10.08
N LYS A 174 0.30 -23.98 -8.96
CA LYS A 174 1.29 -25.04 -8.69
C LYS A 174 0.63 -26.43 -8.55
N GLN A 175 -0.57 -26.48 -7.97
CA GLN A 175 -1.28 -27.73 -7.73
C GLN A 175 -2.04 -28.23 -8.96
N TRP A 176 -2.68 -27.32 -9.73
CA TRP A 176 -3.63 -27.68 -10.81
C TRP A 176 -3.28 -27.10 -12.17
N GLY A 177 -2.14 -26.41 -12.27
CA GLY A 177 -1.68 -25.74 -13.50
C GLY A 177 -2.22 -24.31 -13.63
N ASP A 178 -1.54 -23.53 -14.47
CA ASP A 178 -1.81 -22.09 -14.65
C ASP A 178 -3.24 -21.79 -15.13
N LYS A 179 -3.87 -22.70 -15.87
CA LYS A 179 -5.28 -22.52 -16.33
C LYS A 179 -6.30 -22.56 -15.19
N ALA A 180 -5.92 -23.16 -14.06
CA ALA A 180 -6.78 -23.32 -12.89
C ALA A 180 -6.35 -22.40 -11.71
N PHE A 181 -5.49 -21.42 -11.96
CA PHE A 181 -4.92 -20.54 -10.92
C PHE A 181 -5.99 -19.88 -10.05
N ASN A 182 -7.14 -19.55 -10.60
CA ASN A 182 -8.22 -18.82 -9.94
C ASN A 182 -9.38 -19.71 -9.47
N GLN A 183 -9.22 -21.03 -9.46
CA GLN A 183 -10.35 -21.92 -9.12
C GLN A 183 -10.86 -21.78 -7.68
N LEU A 184 -10.04 -21.26 -6.76
CA LEU A 184 -10.45 -20.99 -5.38
C LEU A 184 -11.07 -19.58 -5.20
N ASP A 185 -10.95 -18.68 -6.17
CA ASP A 185 -11.43 -17.30 -6.07
C ASP A 185 -12.93 -17.22 -5.78
N LYS A 186 -13.72 -18.15 -6.31
CA LYS A 186 -15.18 -18.26 -6.09
C LYS A 186 -15.59 -18.45 -4.63
N TRP A 187 -14.67 -18.91 -3.78
CA TRP A 187 -14.90 -19.12 -2.35
C TRP A 187 -14.23 -18.05 -1.48
N THR A 188 -13.56 -17.06 -2.09
CA THR A 188 -12.93 -15.97 -1.35
C THR A 188 -13.91 -14.86 -1.02
N VAL A 189 -13.75 -14.25 0.15
CA VAL A 189 -14.53 -13.09 0.60
C VAL A 189 -13.59 -12.00 1.11
N ALA A 190 -13.93 -10.73 0.84
CA ALA A 190 -13.18 -9.58 1.34
C ALA A 190 -13.56 -9.33 2.80
N MET A 191 -12.57 -9.40 3.70
CA MET A 191 -12.77 -9.15 5.13
C MET A 191 -11.47 -8.63 5.76
N PRO A 192 -11.51 -7.54 6.55
CA PRO A 192 -10.36 -7.07 7.29
C PRO A 192 -9.82 -8.12 8.27
N HIS A 193 -8.51 -8.18 8.45
CA HIS A 193 -7.86 -9.20 9.28
C HIS A 193 -8.43 -9.33 10.71
N PRO A 194 -8.75 -8.23 11.45
CA PRO A 194 -9.33 -8.37 12.80
C PRO A 194 -10.68 -9.08 12.81
N GLU A 195 -11.53 -8.82 11.82
CA GLU A 195 -12.84 -9.43 11.68
C GLU A 195 -12.72 -10.90 11.26
N ALA A 196 -11.84 -11.19 10.30
CA ALA A 196 -11.56 -12.53 9.84
C ALA A 196 -10.99 -13.41 10.98
N ALA A 197 -10.03 -12.87 11.75
CA ALA A 197 -9.48 -13.58 12.90
C ALA A 197 -10.55 -13.88 13.96
N SER A 198 -11.43 -12.92 14.24
CA SER A 198 -12.57 -13.15 15.14
C SER A 198 -13.50 -14.27 14.63
N ALA A 199 -13.76 -14.32 13.33
CA ALA A 199 -14.58 -15.38 12.73
C ALA A 199 -13.93 -16.76 12.87
N ILE A 200 -12.62 -16.89 12.67
CA ILE A 200 -11.88 -18.14 12.84
C ILE A 200 -11.83 -18.58 14.30
N ILE A 201 -11.57 -17.64 15.23
CA ILE A 201 -11.45 -17.93 16.66
C ILE A 201 -12.80 -18.38 17.24
N ASN A 202 -13.87 -17.64 16.97
CA ASN A 202 -15.18 -17.91 17.56
C ASN A 202 -15.95 -19.02 16.80
N GLY A 203 -15.66 -19.25 15.53
CA GLY A 203 -16.41 -20.16 14.68
C GLY A 203 -17.86 -19.72 14.44
N GLY A 204 -18.68 -20.63 13.93
CA GLY A 204 -20.12 -20.42 13.75
C GLY A 204 -20.51 -19.46 12.63
N THR A 205 -19.58 -19.10 11.74
CA THR A 205 -19.80 -18.28 10.56
C THR A 205 -19.54 -19.07 9.28
N GLU A 206 -19.90 -18.50 8.12
CA GLU A 206 -19.55 -19.09 6.81
C GLU A 206 -18.04 -19.03 6.53
N VAL A 207 -17.30 -18.13 7.20
CA VAL A 207 -15.85 -18.00 7.06
C VAL A 207 -15.18 -19.12 7.86
N THR A 208 -14.64 -20.10 7.13
CA THR A 208 -13.96 -21.26 7.69
C THR A 208 -12.46 -21.24 7.49
N ALA A 209 -11.96 -20.26 6.74
CA ALA A 209 -10.52 -20.07 6.55
C ALA A 209 -10.18 -18.60 6.41
N HIS A 210 -8.96 -18.24 6.81
CA HIS A 210 -8.41 -16.89 6.69
C HIS A 210 -6.96 -16.97 6.21
N PHE A 211 -6.65 -16.32 5.11
CA PHE A 211 -5.25 -16.15 4.74
C PHE A 211 -4.72 -14.91 5.47
N ALA A 212 -4.20 -15.16 6.63
CA ALA A 212 -3.84 -14.16 7.62
C ALA A 212 -2.42 -13.62 7.43
N ASN A 213 -2.07 -12.66 8.27
CA ASN A 213 -0.72 -12.19 8.54
C ASN A 213 -0.50 -12.14 10.07
N PRO A 214 0.76 -12.08 10.54
CA PRO A 214 1.00 -11.86 11.97
C PRO A 214 0.42 -10.52 12.46
N PRO A 215 -0.16 -10.46 13.66
CA PRO A 215 -0.25 -11.53 14.67
C PRO A 215 -1.56 -12.34 14.58
N PHE A 216 -2.41 -12.11 13.57
CA PHE A 216 -3.76 -12.70 13.52
C PHE A 216 -3.72 -14.21 13.37
N GLN A 217 -2.83 -14.74 12.53
CA GLN A 217 -2.66 -16.18 12.35
C GLN A 217 -2.24 -16.89 13.65
N GLU A 218 -1.38 -16.29 14.45
CA GLU A 218 -0.97 -16.84 15.75
C GLU A 218 -2.10 -16.75 16.78
N GLN A 219 -2.87 -15.66 16.76
CA GLN A 219 -4.07 -15.52 17.61
C GLN A 219 -5.15 -16.55 17.25
N GLU A 220 -5.35 -16.84 15.98
CA GLU A 220 -6.28 -17.87 15.50
C GLU A 220 -5.87 -19.26 15.98
N LEU A 221 -4.58 -19.59 15.79
CA LEU A 221 -4.03 -20.88 16.20
C LEU A 221 -4.06 -21.09 17.73
N ALA A 222 -3.89 -20.01 18.49
CA ALA A 222 -3.97 -20.06 19.95
C ALA A 222 -5.43 -20.02 20.46
N GLY A 223 -6.32 -19.35 19.75
CA GLY A 223 -7.68 -19.06 20.21
C GLY A 223 -8.72 -20.11 19.85
N ASN A 224 -8.45 -20.98 18.87
CA ASN A 224 -9.38 -22.04 18.46
C ASN A 224 -8.66 -23.38 18.33
N PRO A 225 -9.03 -24.42 19.11
CA PRO A 225 -8.36 -25.74 19.08
C PRO A 225 -8.51 -26.48 17.75
N ASN A 226 -9.49 -26.11 16.91
CA ASN A 226 -9.64 -26.65 15.56
C ASN A 226 -8.82 -25.89 14.51
N ALA A 227 -8.31 -24.70 14.85
CA ALA A 227 -7.52 -23.90 13.91
C ALA A 227 -6.19 -24.60 13.60
N HIS A 228 -5.86 -24.66 12.32
CA HIS A 228 -4.63 -25.26 11.85
C HIS A 228 -4.18 -24.62 10.54
N ILE A 229 -2.92 -24.78 10.22
CA ILE A 229 -2.30 -24.22 9.00
C ILE A 229 -2.59 -25.15 7.83
N VAL A 230 -3.21 -24.61 6.78
CA VAL A 230 -3.43 -25.30 5.50
C VAL A 230 -2.31 -24.97 4.50
N LEU A 231 -1.78 -23.73 4.55
CA LEU A 231 -0.76 -23.26 3.62
C LEU A 231 0.15 -22.24 4.32
N ASN A 232 1.45 -22.30 4.03
CA ASN A 232 2.44 -21.28 4.39
C ASN A 232 2.92 -20.56 3.12
N SER A 233 2.88 -19.25 3.11
CA SER A 233 3.31 -18.45 1.96
C SER A 233 4.77 -18.67 1.56
N TYR A 234 5.66 -18.98 2.51
CA TYR A 234 7.06 -19.23 2.22
C TYR A 234 7.26 -20.52 1.43
N ASP A 235 6.46 -21.56 1.68
CA ASP A 235 6.50 -22.81 0.90
C ASP A 235 6.04 -22.56 -0.54
N VAL A 236 5.05 -21.68 -0.70
CA VAL A 236 4.54 -21.30 -2.03
C VAL A 236 5.54 -20.46 -2.81
N LEU A 237 6.20 -19.50 -2.12
CA LEU A 237 7.12 -18.54 -2.75
C LEU A 237 8.57 -19.06 -2.85
N GLY A 238 8.86 -20.22 -2.23
CA GLY A 238 10.21 -20.82 -2.24
C GLY A 238 11.15 -20.26 -1.17
N GLY A 239 10.60 -19.63 -0.12
CA GLY A 239 11.39 -19.12 1.01
C GLY A 239 10.92 -17.76 1.53
N PRO A 240 11.73 -17.14 2.41
CA PRO A 240 11.43 -15.83 2.96
C PRO A 240 11.21 -14.79 1.88
N SER A 241 10.10 -14.06 1.99
CA SER A 241 9.64 -13.13 0.97
C SER A 241 9.02 -11.89 1.60
N SER A 242 9.28 -10.73 1.00
CA SER A 242 8.62 -9.48 1.38
C SER A 242 7.20 -9.44 0.83
N SER A 243 6.23 -9.72 1.68
CA SER A 243 4.81 -9.71 1.30
C SER A 243 4.20 -8.31 1.39
N THR A 244 4.67 -7.47 2.34
CA THR A 244 4.19 -6.10 2.56
C THR A 244 5.27 -5.09 2.18
N VAL A 245 4.87 -4.10 1.38
CA VAL A 245 5.75 -3.08 0.81
C VAL A 245 5.11 -1.70 0.88
N LEU A 246 5.93 -0.68 0.75
CA LEU A 246 5.53 0.72 0.61
C LEU A 246 5.75 1.18 -0.82
N TYR A 247 4.82 1.96 -1.35
CA TYR A 247 4.90 2.45 -2.72
C TYR A 247 4.29 3.84 -2.87
N ALA A 248 4.75 4.58 -3.87
CA ALA A 248 4.31 5.94 -4.17
C ALA A 248 4.30 6.18 -5.69
N THR A 249 3.77 7.33 -6.10
CA THR A 249 3.91 7.82 -7.47
C THR A 249 5.32 8.39 -7.69
N GLU A 250 5.80 8.32 -8.92
CA GLU A 250 7.06 8.98 -9.32
C GLU A 250 7.02 10.49 -9.08
N LYS A 251 5.85 11.10 -9.26
CA LYS A 251 5.62 12.52 -8.98
C LYS A 251 5.94 12.87 -7.52
N PHE A 252 5.38 12.12 -6.55
CA PHE A 252 5.65 12.37 -5.13
C PHE A 252 7.15 12.32 -4.84
N ARG A 253 7.84 11.26 -5.30
CA ARG A 253 9.28 11.10 -5.10
C ARG A 253 10.10 12.27 -5.66
N ASN A 254 9.76 12.73 -6.89
CA ASN A 254 10.55 13.74 -7.59
C ASN A 254 10.28 15.16 -7.09
N GLU A 255 9.04 15.45 -6.67
CA GLU A 255 8.66 16.77 -6.16
C GLU A 255 8.97 16.95 -4.66
N ASN A 256 9.25 15.84 -3.93
CA ASN A 256 9.52 15.88 -2.49
C ASN A 256 10.79 15.06 -2.10
N PRO A 257 11.96 15.39 -2.70
CA PRO A 257 13.16 14.56 -2.56
C PRO A 257 13.68 14.46 -1.11
N LYS A 258 13.61 15.53 -0.33
CA LYS A 258 14.03 15.53 1.08
C LYS A 258 13.05 14.76 1.95
N THR A 259 11.73 14.96 1.76
CA THR A 259 10.67 14.22 2.46
C THR A 259 10.76 12.74 2.16
N TYR A 260 10.97 12.37 0.89
CA TYR A 260 11.19 10.99 0.47
C TYR A 260 12.43 10.39 1.15
N ARG A 261 13.55 11.11 1.14
CA ARG A 261 14.79 10.65 1.77
C ARG A 261 14.64 10.47 3.28
N ALA A 262 14.05 11.46 3.97
CA ALA A 262 13.76 11.38 5.40
C ALA A 262 12.88 10.17 5.73
N PHE A 263 11.88 9.87 4.89
CA PHE A 263 11.02 8.71 5.06
C PHE A 263 11.80 7.39 4.93
N VAL A 264 12.63 7.22 3.91
CA VAL A 264 13.46 6.01 3.74
C VAL A 264 14.44 5.84 4.88
N ASP A 265 15.10 6.92 5.34
CA ASP A 265 16.04 6.88 6.46
C ASP A 265 15.34 6.52 7.78
N ALA A 266 14.12 7.04 8.00
CA ALA A 266 13.30 6.68 9.15
C ALA A 266 12.91 5.20 9.16
N LEU A 267 12.57 4.63 8.01
CA LEU A 267 12.28 3.19 7.89
C LEU A 267 13.51 2.33 8.19
N ALA A 268 14.69 2.72 7.70
CA ALA A 268 15.93 2.02 8.01
C ALA A 268 16.27 2.06 9.50
N GLU A 269 16.03 3.19 10.17
CA GLU A 269 16.19 3.33 11.62
C GLU A 269 15.18 2.48 12.39
N ALA A 270 13.92 2.49 11.97
CA ALA A 270 12.86 1.65 12.54
C ALA A 270 13.18 0.15 12.41
N ALA A 271 13.73 -0.29 11.28
CA ALA A 271 14.14 -1.68 11.06
C ALA A 271 15.27 -2.10 12.02
N ARG A 272 16.27 -1.24 12.18
CA ARG A 272 17.34 -1.48 13.17
C ARG A 272 16.80 -1.58 14.60
N PHE A 273 15.90 -0.67 14.98
CA PHE A 273 15.27 -0.68 16.31
C PHE A 273 14.48 -1.98 16.53
N ALA A 274 13.60 -2.36 15.61
CA ALA A 274 12.76 -3.55 15.73
C ALA A 274 13.60 -4.84 15.82
N THR A 275 14.70 -4.92 15.07
CA THR A 275 15.61 -6.07 15.08
C THR A 275 16.39 -6.15 16.39
N ALA A 276 16.91 -5.03 16.89
CA ALA A 276 17.75 -5.01 18.09
C ALA A 276 16.94 -5.11 19.39
N ASN A 277 15.67 -4.70 19.39
CA ASN A 277 14.86 -4.53 20.60
C ASN A 277 13.45 -5.15 20.45
N PRO A 278 13.32 -6.48 20.23
CA PRO A 278 12.02 -7.09 19.92
C PRO A 278 10.99 -6.93 21.06
N GLU A 279 11.41 -6.94 22.32
CA GLU A 279 10.51 -6.70 23.46
C GLU A 279 9.98 -5.27 23.49
N ALA A 280 10.85 -4.28 23.33
CA ALA A 280 10.45 -2.88 23.28
C ALA A 280 9.58 -2.58 22.05
N ALA A 281 9.86 -3.24 20.91
CA ALA A 281 9.06 -3.15 19.70
C ALA A 281 7.66 -3.77 19.88
N ALA A 282 7.54 -4.89 20.62
CA ALA A 282 6.27 -5.48 20.98
C ALA A 282 5.45 -4.55 21.90
N ASP A 283 6.07 -3.98 22.93
CA ASP A 283 5.42 -3.02 23.82
C ASP A 283 4.94 -1.77 23.06
N LEU A 284 5.76 -1.27 22.15
CA LEU A 284 5.39 -0.15 21.27
C LEU A 284 4.20 -0.50 20.39
N TYR A 285 4.21 -1.67 19.73
CA TYR A 285 3.10 -2.11 18.88
C TYR A 285 1.78 -2.20 19.66
N ILE A 286 1.81 -2.81 20.86
CA ILE A 286 0.63 -2.95 21.73
C ILE A 286 0.05 -1.58 22.06
N ARG A 287 0.88 -0.63 22.48
CA ARG A 287 0.43 0.75 22.81
C ARG A 287 -0.10 1.48 21.59
N ALA A 288 0.68 1.51 20.50
CA ALA A 288 0.35 2.26 19.28
C ALA A 288 -0.95 1.82 18.62
N ASN A 289 -1.26 0.52 18.70
CA ASN A 289 -2.43 -0.07 18.07
C ASN A 289 -3.56 -0.39 19.07
N LYS A 290 -3.37 -0.14 20.37
CA LYS A 290 -4.27 -0.60 21.45
C LYS A 290 -4.61 -2.09 21.27
N ALA A 291 -3.59 -2.88 20.89
CA ALA A 291 -3.76 -4.25 20.45
C ALA A 291 -4.11 -5.15 21.66
N LYS A 292 -5.16 -5.95 21.49
CA LYS A 292 -5.55 -6.98 22.47
C LYS A 292 -4.83 -8.29 22.10
N ILE A 293 -3.57 -8.38 22.45
CA ILE A 293 -2.72 -9.55 22.21
C ILE A 293 -1.90 -9.85 23.45
N ASP A 294 -1.66 -11.13 23.73
CA ASP A 294 -0.71 -11.54 24.74
C ASP A 294 0.70 -11.06 24.36
N ARG A 295 1.38 -10.39 25.30
CA ARG A 295 2.71 -9.82 25.09
C ARG A 295 3.75 -10.90 24.76
N THR A 296 3.67 -12.05 25.44
CA THR A 296 4.61 -13.16 25.25
C THR A 296 4.48 -13.75 23.86
N LEU A 297 3.23 -13.91 23.38
CA LEU A 297 2.95 -14.35 22.01
C LEU A 297 3.55 -13.36 20.99
N LEU A 298 3.33 -12.07 21.17
CA LEU A 298 3.87 -11.07 20.25
C LEU A 298 5.39 -11.03 20.23
N VAL A 299 6.03 -11.07 21.40
CA VAL A 299 7.50 -11.15 21.49
C VAL A 299 8.01 -12.42 20.80
N GLY A 300 7.32 -13.55 20.97
CA GLY A 300 7.64 -14.81 20.28
C GLY A 300 7.58 -14.66 18.75
N ILE A 301 6.57 -13.96 18.23
CA ILE A 301 6.46 -13.65 16.80
C ILE A 301 7.66 -12.81 16.32
N LEU A 302 8.00 -11.74 17.05
CA LEU A 302 9.08 -10.83 16.65
C LEU A 302 10.47 -11.48 16.73
N LYS A 303 10.65 -12.49 17.58
CA LYS A 303 11.88 -13.28 17.73
C LYS A 303 11.94 -14.50 16.81
N ASN A 304 10.87 -14.80 16.08
CA ASN A 304 10.87 -15.92 15.15
C ASN A 304 11.93 -15.70 14.06
N PRO A 305 12.87 -16.63 13.83
CA PRO A 305 13.94 -16.47 12.83
C PRO A 305 13.42 -16.34 11.40
N GLN A 306 12.17 -16.73 11.13
CA GLN A 306 11.52 -16.52 9.84
C GLN A 306 11.01 -15.08 9.66
N VAL A 307 10.95 -14.28 10.72
CA VAL A 307 10.57 -12.86 10.70
C VAL A 307 11.82 -12.00 10.58
N GLN A 308 11.87 -11.16 9.55
CA GLN A 308 13.03 -10.32 9.25
C GLN A 308 12.58 -8.88 9.01
N PHE A 309 13.10 -7.96 9.81
CA PHE A 309 12.87 -6.52 9.61
C PHE A 309 13.94 -5.96 8.69
N ARG A 310 13.59 -5.76 7.41
CA ARG A 310 14.49 -5.20 6.40
C ARG A 310 13.72 -4.34 5.41
N ILE A 311 14.32 -3.25 4.94
CA ILE A 311 13.69 -2.36 3.97
C ILE A 311 14.00 -2.72 2.51
N ALA A 312 15.07 -3.47 2.25
CA ALA A 312 15.33 -4.02 0.92
C ALA A 312 14.30 -5.14 0.63
N PRO A 313 13.60 -5.11 -0.52
CA PRO A 313 12.65 -6.16 -0.88
C PRO A 313 13.36 -7.51 -1.05
N GLN A 314 12.68 -8.58 -0.73
CA GLN A 314 13.22 -9.94 -0.78
C GLN A 314 12.24 -10.86 -1.53
N ASN A 315 12.76 -11.57 -2.54
CA ASN A 315 12.05 -12.62 -3.27
C ASN A 315 10.65 -12.19 -3.78
N THR A 316 10.54 -10.94 -4.26
CA THR A 316 9.27 -10.41 -4.77
C THR A 316 9.01 -10.80 -6.23
N PHE A 317 10.07 -11.18 -6.95
CA PHE A 317 10.01 -11.41 -8.39
C PHE A 317 9.21 -12.66 -8.76
N VAL A 318 9.23 -13.71 -7.94
CA VAL A 318 8.41 -14.93 -8.12
C VAL A 318 6.94 -14.60 -8.33
N LEU A 319 6.41 -13.68 -7.51
CA LEU A 319 5.01 -13.27 -7.63
C LEU A 319 4.76 -12.42 -8.87
N ALA A 320 5.72 -11.57 -9.26
CA ALA A 320 5.64 -10.72 -10.44
C ALA A 320 5.63 -11.55 -11.73
N GLU A 321 6.51 -12.55 -11.84
CA GLU A 321 6.51 -13.51 -12.96
C GLU A 321 5.20 -14.29 -13.05
N PHE A 322 4.71 -14.79 -11.91
CA PHE A 322 3.43 -15.50 -11.87
C PHE A 322 2.29 -14.62 -12.35
N MET A 323 2.16 -13.39 -11.83
CA MET A 323 1.09 -12.47 -12.20
C MET A 323 1.11 -12.13 -13.69
N HIS A 324 2.30 -12.01 -14.29
CA HIS A 324 2.41 -11.83 -15.75
C HIS A 324 2.01 -13.10 -16.51
N ARG A 325 2.50 -14.27 -16.09
CA ARG A 325 2.23 -15.56 -16.73
C ARG A 325 0.73 -15.89 -16.80
N VAL A 326 -0.03 -15.54 -15.77
CA VAL A 326 -1.49 -15.75 -15.75
C VAL A 326 -2.30 -14.56 -16.28
N GLY A 327 -1.66 -13.52 -16.80
CA GLY A 327 -2.33 -12.34 -17.37
C GLY A 327 -2.92 -11.38 -16.35
N ALA A 328 -2.56 -11.48 -15.07
CA ALA A 328 -2.99 -10.57 -14.02
C ALA A 328 -2.32 -9.17 -14.13
N ILE A 329 -1.15 -9.10 -14.75
CA ILE A 329 -0.49 -7.89 -15.24
C ILE A 329 -0.10 -8.09 -16.70
N ARG A 330 -0.08 -7.00 -17.49
CA ARG A 330 0.21 -7.03 -18.94
C ARG A 330 1.69 -6.86 -19.24
N ASN A 331 2.35 -5.99 -18.48
CA ASN A 331 3.76 -5.70 -18.68
C ASN A 331 4.61 -6.74 -17.96
N GLN A 332 5.51 -7.39 -18.70
CA GLN A 332 6.44 -8.35 -18.13
C GLN A 332 7.56 -7.61 -17.39
N PRO A 333 7.71 -7.78 -16.07
CA PRO A 333 8.89 -7.28 -15.36
C PRO A 333 10.11 -8.18 -15.72
N LYS A 334 11.28 -7.57 -15.84
CA LYS A 334 12.56 -8.28 -16.07
C LYS A 334 13.27 -8.61 -14.76
N SER A 335 13.00 -7.80 -13.74
CA SER A 335 13.54 -7.98 -12.39
C SER A 335 12.69 -7.16 -11.39
N TRP A 336 12.99 -7.31 -10.10
CA TRP A 336 12.33 -6.53 -9.05
C TRP A 336 12.60 -5.01 -9.19
N GLN A 337 13.72 -4.59 -9.80
CA GLN A 337 14.06 -3.18 -10.00
C GLN A 337 13.09 -2.46 -10.93
N ASP A 338 12.36 -3.16 -11.77
CA ASP A 338 11.40 -2.54 -12.69
C ASP A 338 10.23 -1.87 -11.94
N TYR A 339 9.85 -2.46 -10.82
CA TYR A 339 8.71 -2.01 -10.02
C TYR A 339 9.08 -1.46 -8.64
N PHE A 340 10.37 -1.25 -8.35
CA PHE A 340 10.85 -0.46 -7.23
C PHE A 340 11.64 0.76 -7.73
N PHE A 341 11.63 1.84 -6.94
CA PHE A 341 12.54 2.96 -7.18
C PHE A 341 13.97 2.53 -6.87
N ALA A 342 14.90 2.98 -7.69
CA ALA A 342 16.32 2.82 -7.36
C ALA A 342 16.66 3.68 -6.14
N ASP A 343 17.13 3.04 -5.08
CA ASP A 343 17.56 3.69 -3.83
C ASP A 343 18.73 2.87 -3.22
N PRO A 344 19.81 3.53 -2.78
CA PRO A 344 20.95 2.83 -2.15
C PRO A 344 20.54 2.00 -0.92
N ALA A 345 19.54 2.45 -0.13
CA ALA A 345 19.09 1.77 1.06
C ALA A 345 18.37 0.45 0.77
N THR A 346 17.88 0.26 -0.46
CA THR A 346 17.17 -0.95 -0.91
C THR A 346 17.92 -1.72 -2.00
N ALA A 347 19.15 -1.31 -2.36
CA ALA A 347 19.91 -1.86 -3.48
C ALA A 347 20.18 -3.38 -3.39
N GLN A 348 20.18 -3.97 -2.17
CA GLN A 348 20.35 -5.41 -1.93
C GLN A 348 19.02 -6.17 -1.96
N GLY A 349 18.04 -5.71 -2.71
CA GLY A 349 16.76 -6.38 -2.90
C GLY A 349 16.82 -7.58 -3.86
N SER A 350 15.73 -8.38 -3.91
CA SER A 350 15.56 -9.50 -4.83
C SER A 350 14.08 -9.80 -5.18
#